data_64690fb789349596277ba649c0fe8c17
#
_entry.id   64690fb789349596277ba649c0fe8c17
#
_cell.length_a   1.000
_cell.length_b   1.000
_cell.length_c   1.000
_cell.angle_alpha   90.00
_cell.angle_beta   90.00
_cell.angle_gamma   90.00
#
_symmetry.space_group_name_H-M   'P 1'
#
loop_
_entity.id
_entity.type
_entity.pdbx_description
1 polymer ?
#
loop_
_entity_poly.entity_id
_entity_poly.type
_entity_poly.pdbx_seq_one_letter_code
_entity_poly.pdbx_strand_id
1 'polypeptide(L)'
;MKYTELVPHETKKRLRDRIGSVLLTLTAPQVVLDPLHRPGEYVFPWLSLCLASGGNREYLNLSFEKRQTAAGQDYHRLHIIASDDPSCEHGTHREYPYDTRYPAVLMDIGARITDVHFLTHTAINNETGEEIEEESTLILHLDNGVCLHIVPQFLGDFVTTEYMVLRIIPA
;
A
#
# COMPACT_ATOMS: atom_id res chain seq x y z
N MET A 1 -23.56 3.18 -13.55
CA MET A 1 -22.98 4.29 -12.73
C MET A 1 -21.47 4.08 -12.69
N LYS A 2 -20.68 5.16 -12.75
CA LYS A 2 -19.21 5.08 -12.67
C LYS A 2 -18.72 5.55 -11.30
N TYR A 3 -17.86 4.75 -10.68
CA TYR A 3 -17.15 5.05 -9.43
C TYR A 3 -15.69 5.27 -9.78
N THR A 4 -15.12 6.36 -9.31
CA THR A 4 -13.73 6.71 -9.59
C THR A 4 -13.00 7.02 -8.30
N GLU A 5 -11.91 6.27 -8.03
CA GLU A 5 -11.07 6.45 -6.86
C GLU A 5 -9.61 6.54 -7.29
N LEU A 6 -9.18 7.75 -7.61
CA LEU A 6 -7.81 8.01 -8.03
C LEU A 6 -6.99 8.58 -6.88
N VAL A 7 -5.72 8.22 -6.83
CA VAL A 7 -4.78 8.83 -5.88
C VAL A 7 -4.69 10.33 -6.16
N PRO A 8 -4.88 11.20 -5.15
CA PRO A 8 -4.84 12.65 -5.34
C PRO A 8 -3.54 13.12 -5.98
N HIS A 9 -3.63 14.12 -6.86
CA HIS A 9 -2.47 14.67 -7.58
C HIS A 9 -1.33 15.07 -6.64
N GLU A 10 -1.65 15.73 -5.53
CA GLU A 10 -0.68 16.15 -4.53
C GLU A 10 0.04 14.96 -3.87
N THR A 11 -0.67 13.86 -3.64
CA THR A 11 -0.07 12.62 -3.11
C THR A 11 0.88 11.99 -4.12
N LYS A 12 0.47 11.94 -5.40
CA LYS A 12 1.34 11.46 -6.49
C LYS A 12 2.59 12.33 -6.62
N LYS A 13 2.41 13.65 -6.60
CA LYS A 13 3.53 14.61 -6.64
C LYS A 13 4.49 14.39 -5.48
N ARG A 14 3.97 14.31 -4.25
CA ARG A 14 4.78 14.07 -3.05
C ARG A 14 5.64 12.80 -3.17
N LEU A 15 5.07 11.69 -3.68
CA LEU A 15 5.83 10.47 -3.90
C LEU A 15 6.89 10.62 -5.00
N ARG A 16 6.55 11.27 -6.11
CA ARG A 16 7.51 11.52 -7.19
C ARG A 16 8.64 12.44 -6.75
N ASP A 17 8.37 13.38 -5.86
CA ASP A 17 9.41 14.26 -5.26
C ASP A 17 10.39 13.45 -4.38
N ARG A 18 10.10 12.17 -4.07
CA ARG A 18 10.99 11.24 -3.36
C ARG A 18 11.85 10.38 -4.29
N ILE A 19 11.72 10.53 -5.61
CA ILE A 19 12.67 9.92 -6.56
C ILE A 19 14.05 10.48 -6.26
N GLY A 20 15.04 9.60 -6.15
CA GLY A 20 16.39 9.90 -5.71
C GLY A 20 16.64 9.74 -4.20
N SER A 21 15.60 9.65 -3.37
CA SER A 21 15.74 9.31 -1.94
C SER A 21 16.10 7.84 -1.77
N VAL A 22 16.80 7.53 -0.68
CA VAL A 22 17.11 6.14 -0.32
C VAL A 22 15.98 5.57 0.52
N LEU A 23 15.38 4.48 0.06
CA LEU A 23 14.50 3.65 0.86
C LEU A 23 15.36 2.80 1.79
N LEU A 24 15.37 3.16 3.08
CA LEU A 24 16.20 2.49 4.08
C LEU A 24 15.60 1.17 4.52
N THR A 25 14.37 1.20 5.00
CA THR A 25 13.69 0.05 5.57
C THR A 25 12.21 0.03 5.21
N LEU A 26 11.64 -1.15 5.26
CA LEU A 26 10.21 -1.40 5.31
C LEU A 26 9.82 -1.76 6.74
N THR A 27 8.79 -1.14 7.27
CA THR A 27 8.25 -1.38 8.60
C THR A 27 6.78 -1.74 8.50
N ALA A 28 6.37 -2.78 9.21
CA ALA A 28 4.99 -3.27 9.24
C ALA A 28 4.65 -3.78 10.64
N PRO A 29 3.38 -4.09 10.98
CA PRO A 29 3.05 -4.79 12.21
C PRO A 29 3.72 -6.15 12.27
N GLN A 30 4.02 -6.64 13.47
CA GLN A 30 4.65 -7.97 13.67
C GLN A 30 3.79 -9.16 13.21
N VAL A 31 2.56 -8.91 12.84
CA VAL A 31 1.62 -9.96 12.44
C VAL A 31 1.66 -10.12 10.92
N VAL A 32 2.17 -11.24 10.48
CA VAL A 32 2.06 -11.70 9.10
C VAL A 32 0.87 -12.66 9.03
N LEU A 33 -0.17 -12.28 8.32
CA LEU A 33 -1.22 -13.21 7.95
C LEU A 33 -0.83 -13.86 6.63
N ASP A 34 -0.64 -15.15 6.66
CA ASP A 34 -0.23 -15.90 5.48
C ASP A 34 -1.18 -17.06 5.19
N PRO A 35 -2.30 -16.82 4.52
CA PRO A 35 -3.14 -17.92 4.05
C PRO A 35 -2.63 -18.59 2.76
N LEU A 36 -1.75 -17.94 1.99
CA LEU A 36 -1.36 -18.39 0.66
C LEU A 36 0.12 -18.08 0.35
N HIS A 37 0.99 -18.27 1.32
CA HIS A 37 2.41 -17.89 1.23
C HIS A 37 3.04 -18.19 -0.13
N ARG A 38 3.36 -17.12 -0.85
CA ARG A 38 4.16 -17.19 -2.06
C ARG A 38 5.51 -16.54 -1.78
N PRO A 39 6.61 -17.12 -2.22
CA PRO A 39 7.91 -16.49 -2.07
C PRO A 39 7.92 -15.06 -2.62
N GLY A 40 8.40 -14.10 -1.82
CA GLY A 40 8.43 -12.69 -2.19
C GLY A 40 7.11 -11.93 -2.03
N GLU A 41 6.07 -12.56 -1.47
CA GLU A 41 4.81 -11.90 -1.10
C GLU A 41 4.67 -11.81 0.43
N TYR A 42 4.25 -10.64 0.92
CA TYR A 42 4.03 -10.36 2.34
C TYR A 42 2.70 -9.64 2.50
N VAL A 43 1.91 -10.05 3.49
CA VAL A 43 0.56 -9.50 3.72
C VAL A 43 0.54 -8.72 5.03
N PHE A 44 0.12 -7.46 4.98
CA PHE A 44 0.07 -6.56 6.13
C PHE A 44 -1.21 -5.72 6.13
N PRO A 45 -1.66 -5.25 7.30
CA PRO A 45 -2.73 -4.25 7.38
C PRO A 45 -2.25 -2.85 6.97
N TRP A 46 -0.98 -2.53 7.18
CA TRP A 46 -0.33 -1.30 6.76
C TRP A 46 1.17 -1.50 6.56
N LEU A 47 1.81 -0.59 5.84
CA LEU A 47 3.23 -0.60 5.56
C LEU A 47 3.80 0.81 5.69
N SER A 48 4.95 0.97 6.34
CA SER A 48 5.71 2.20 6.37
C SER A 48 7.01 2.06 5.59
N LEU A 49 7.25 3.03 4.71
CA LEU A 49 8.49 3.19 3.97
C LEU A 49 9.35 4.23 4.70
N CYS A 50 10.51 3.83 5.23
CA CYS A 50 11.47 4.76 5.80
C CYS A 50 12.38 5.31 4.70
N LEU A 51 12.27 6.59 4.42
CA LEU A 51 13.04 7.29 3.39
C LEU A 51 14.11 8.19 4.02
N ALA A 52 15.27 8.26 3.37
CA ALA A 52 16.33 9.22 3.70
C ALA A 52 16.63 10.13 2.51
N SER A 53 16.65 11.43 2.76
CA SER A 53 17.01 12.45 1.78
C SER A 53 17.70 13.62 2.49
N GLY A 54 18.90 13.99 2.03
CA GLY A 54 19.61 15.15 2.56
C GLY A 54 19.91 15.12 4.06
N GLY A 55 20.05 13.93 4.67
CA GLY A 55 20.28 13.75 6.11
C GLY A 55 19.03 13.68 6.97
N ASN A 56 17.87 13.91 6.41
CA ASN A 56 16.57 13.78 7.09
C ASN A 56 15.98 12.40 6.84
N ARG A 57 15.20 11.89 7.81
CA ARG A 57 14.37 10.69 7.67
C ARG A 57 12.91 11.08 7.68
N GLU A 58 12.14 10.37 6.90
CA GLU A 58 10.69 10.51 6.79
C GLU A 58 10.07 9.14 6.65
N TYR A 59 8.88 8.95 7.20
CA TYR A 59 8.09 7.74 6.97
C TYR A 59 6.91 8.06 6.08
N LEU A 60 6.70 7.23 5.05
CA LEU A 60 5.47 7.23 4.28
C LEU A 60 4.64 6.02 4.73
N ASN A 61 3.56 6.29 5.43
CA ASN A 61 2.66 5.29 5.95
C ASN A 61 1.56 5.02 4.92
N LEU A 62 1.44 3.76 4.51
CA LEU A 62 0.51 3.29 3.49
C LEU A 62 -0.55 2.39 4.12
N SER A 63 -1.79 2.61 3.74
CA SER A 63 -2.93 1.76 4.09
C SER A 63 -3.98 1.79 2.98
N PHE A 64 -4.89 0.81 2.98
CA PHE A 64 -6.03 0.80 2.09
C PHE A 64 -7.33 0.95 2.88
N GLU A 65 -8.27 1.66 2.29
CA GLU A 65 -9.66 1.76 2.75
C GLU A 65 -10.55 1.09 1.72
N LYS A 66 -11.35 0.13 2.20
CA LYS A 66 -12.37 -0.52 1.38
C LYS A 66 -13.56 0.41 1.18
N ARG A 67 -14.05 0.42 -0.03
CA ARG A 67 -15.28 1.09 -0.43
C ARG A 67 -16.16 0.14 -1.21
N GLN A 68 -17.45 0.44 -1.27
CA GLN A 68 -18.41 -0.38 -2.01
C GLN A 68 -19.28 0.46 -2.92
N THR A 69 -19.59 -0.09 -4.09
CA THR A 69 -20.61 0.44 -4.98
C THR A 69 -22.01 0.19 -4.40
N ALA A 70 -23.04 0.76 -5.02
CA ALA A 70 -24.42 0.50 -4.62
C ALA A 70 -24.83 -0.98 -4.78
N ALA A 71 -24.20 -1.70 -5.72
CA ALA A 71 -24.43 -3.14 -5.91
C ALA A 71 -23.51 -4.02 -5.03
N GLY A 72 -22.72 -3.43 -4.13
CA GLY A 72 -21.88 -4.17 -3.19
C GLY A 72 -20.53 -4.63 -3.76
N GLN A 73 -20.13 -4.16 -4.94
CA GLN A 73 -18.80 -4.44 -5.48
C GLN A 73 -17.73 -3.63 -4.76
N ASP A 74 -16.65 -4.29 -4.34
CA ASP A 74 -15.56 -3.66 -3.60
C ASP A 74 -14.60 -2.90 -4.52
N TYR A 75 -14.10 -1.76 -4.03
CA TYR A 75 -12.98 -1.02 -4.59
C TYR A 75 -12.18 -0.35 -3.45
N HIS A 76 -10.96 0.13 -3.75
CA HIS A 76 -10.02 0.51 -2.70
C HIS A 76 -9.48 1.92 -2.89
N ARG A 77 -9.37 2.63 -1.78
CA ARG A 77 -8.64 3.90 -1.69
C ARG A 77 -7.29 3.67 -1.04
N LEU A 78 -6.22 4.04 -1.74
CA LEU A 78 -4.88 4.07 -1.19
C LEU A 78 -4.65 5.35 -0.40
N HIS A 79 -4.30 5.23 0.88
CA HIS A 79 -3.86 6.32 1.73
C HIS A 79 -2.33 6.30 1.85
N ILE A 80 -1.71 7.47 1.68
CA ILE A 80 -0.28 7.66 1.84
C ILE A 80 -0.06 8.93 2.68
N ILE A 81 0.49 8.76 3.87
CA ILE A 81 0.67 9.84 4.83
C ILE A 81 2.11 9.90 5.27
N ALA A 82 2.70 11.08 5.15
CA ALA A 82 4.03 11.36 5.63
C ALA A 82 4.01 11.67 7.13
N SER A 83 4.95 11.11 7.89
CA SER A 83 5.12 11.35 9.31
C SER A 83 6.57 11.16 9.74
N ASP A 84 6.88 11.58 10.98
CA ASP A 84 8.20 11.36 11.59
C ASP A 84 8.32 9.96 12.21
N ASP A 85 7.21 9.24 12.35
CA ASP A 85 7.14 7.91 12.96
C ASP A 85 6.49 6.88 12.02
N PRO A 86 6.91 5.59 12.10
CA PRO A 86 6.26 4.51 11.38
C PRO A 86 4.96 4.12 12.09
N SER A 87 3.97 4.99 12.06
CA SER A 87 2.67 4.75 12.68
C SER A 87 1.59 4.73 11.62
N CYS A 88 0.57 3.93 11.83
CA CYS A 88 -0.63 3.95 11.04
C CYS A 88 -1.84 4.23 11.94
N GLU A 89 -2.06 5.50 12.24
CA GLU A 89 -3.25 5.92 12.98
C GLU A 89 -4.51 6.03 12.10
N HIS A 90 -4.40 5.66 10.81
CA HIS A 90 -5.46 5.86 9.85
C HIS A 90 -6.29 4.61 9.65
N GLY A 91 -7.57 4.82 9.78
CA GLY A 91 -8.56 3.82 9.51
C GLY A 91 -8.96 2.99 10.74
N THR A 92 -9.83 2.10 10.51
CA THR A 92 -10.57 1.26 11.46
C THR A 92 -9.71 0.17 12.10
N HIS A 93 -8.47 0.46 12.47
CA HIS A 93 -7.55 -0.52 13.09
C HIS A 93 -8.03 -1.08 14.44
N ARG A 94 -9.16 -0.60 14.94
CA ARG A 94 -9.76 -1.09 16.21
C ARG A 94 -10.26 -2.52 16.14
N GLU A 95 -10.40 -3.07 14.95
CA GLU A 95 -10.98 -4.40 14.72
C GLU A 95 -9.95 -5.49 14.41
N TYR A 96 -8.66 -5.20 14.43
CA TYR A 96 -7.65 -6.23 14.23
C TYR A 96 -7.62 -7.19 15.40
N PRO A 97 -7.73 -8.49 15.16
CA PRO A 97 -7.61 -9.49 16.23
C PRO A 97 -6.21 -9.58 16.82
N TYR A 98 -5.25 -8.86 16.26
CA TYR A 98 -3.85 -8.86 16.64
C TYR A 98 -3.38 -7.48 17.03
N ASP A 99 -2.36 -7.43 17.90
CA ASP A 99 -1.77 -6.17 18.31
C ASP A 99 -0.93 -5.54 17.19
N THR A 100 -1.53 -4.56 16.50
CA THR A 100 -0.88 -3.84 15.41
C THR A 100 -0.18 -2.55 15.87
N ARG A 101 -0.14 -2.28 17.19
CA ARG A 101 0.43 -1.06 17.76
C ARG A 101 1.95 -1.02 17.72
N TYR A 102 2.58 -2.19 17.58
CA TYR A 102 4.03 -2.30 17.60
C TYR A 102 4.60 -2.54 16.21
N PRO A 103 5.14 -1.49 15.55
CA PRO A 103 5.82 -1.67 14.29
C PRO A 103 7.12 -2.46 14.48
N ALA A 104 7.45 -3.28 13.52
CA ALA A 104 8.72 -3.97 13.43
C ALA A 104 9.36 -3.70 12.07
N VAL A 105 10.67 -3.58 12.05
CA VAL A 105 11.40 -3.54 10.79
C VAL A 105 11.24 -4.89 10.11
N LEU A 106 10.60 -4.88 8.94
CA LEU A 106 10.38 -6.07 8.15
C LEU A 106 11.62 -6.43 7.35
N MET A 107 12.24 -5.41 6.75
CA MET A 107 13.31 -5.60 5.79
C MET A 107 14.16 -4.34 5.67
N ASP A 108 15.47 -4.52 5.64
CA ASP A 108 16.42 -3.50 5.21
C ASP A 108 16.50 -3.52 3.67
N ILE A 109 16.37 -2.36 3.05
CA ILE A 109 16.44 -2.20 1.59
C ILE A 109 17.73 -1.52 1.17
N GLY A 110 17.99 -0.32 1.68
CA GLY A 110 19.20 0.44 1.41
C GLY A 110 19.38 0.82 -0.07
N ALA A 111 18.30 0.96 -0.82
CA ALA A 111 18.34 1.26 -2.26
C ALA A 111 17.61 2.56 -2.57
N ARG A 112 18.01 3.22 -3.66
CA ARG A 112 17.45 4.49 -4.11
C ARG A 112 16.21 4.27 -4.97
N ILE A 113 15.17 5.07 -4.72
CA ILE A 113 13.98 5.10 -5.59
C ILE A 113 14.35 5.76 -6.91
N THR A 114 14.16 5.04 -8.01
CA THR A 114 14.43 5.52 -9.38
C THR A 114 13.18 5.93 -10.11
N ASP A 115 12.04 5.31 -9.78
CA ASP A 115 10.75 5.65 -10.40
C ASP A 115 9.57 5.25 -9.51
N VAL A 116 8.41 5.90 -9.75
CA VAL A 116 7.15 5.71 -9.01
C VAL A 116 5.99 5.66 -10.00
N HIS A 117 5.26 4.56 -9.99
CA HIS A 117 4.07 4.35 -10.82
C HIS A 117 2.84 4.04 -9.98
N PHE A 118 1.71 4.51 -10.46
CA PHE A 118 0.38 4.11 -9.99
C PHE A 118 -0.32 3.41 -11.14
N LEU A 119 -0.87 2.22 -10.89
CA LEU A 119 -1.65 1.52 -11.90
C LEU A 119 -3.13 1.76 -11.67
N THR A 120 -3.81 2.12 -12.75
CA THR A 120 -5.27 2.24 -12.80
C THR A 120 -5.86 0.89 -13.18
N HIS A 121 -6.80 0.44 -12.38
CA HIS A 121 -7.61 -0.75 -12.66
C HIS A 121 -9.03 -0.31 -13.02
N THR A 122 -9.59 -0.94 -14.05
CA THR A 122 -10.98 -0.74 -14.44
C THR A 122 -11.71 -2.06 -14.38
N ALA A 123 -12.83 -2.10 -13.67
CA ALA A 123 -13.71 -3.25 -13.58
C ALA A 123 -15.14 -2.84 -13.97
N ILE A 124 -15.82 -3.71 -14.69
CA ILE A 124 -17.22 -3.51 -15.09
C ILE A 124 -18.05 -4.69 -14.55
N ASN A 125 -19.05 -4.37 -13.76
CA ASN A 125 -20.04 -5.36 -13.35
C ASN A 125 -21.06 -5.54 -14.50
N ASN A 126 -21.00 -6.68 -15.17
CA ASN A 126 -21.84 -6.97 -16.32
C ASN A 126 -23.34 -7.12 -15.97
N GLU A 127 -23.67 -7.40 -14.71
CA GLU A 127 -25.06 -7.58 -14.27
C GLU A 127 -25.71 -6.22 -13.98
N THR A 128 -24.99 -5.30 -13.36
CA THR A 128 -25.50 -3.99 -12.91
C THR A 128 -25.12 -2.83 -13.83
N GLY A 129 -24.13 -3.04 -14.70
CA GLY A 129 -23.55 -1.99 -15.54
C GLY A 129 -22.75 -0.95 -14.73
N GLU A 130 -22.38 -1.25 -13.49
CA GLU A 130 -21.49 -0.41 -12.70
C GLU A 130 -20.05 -0.53 -13.19
N GLU A 131 -19.39 0.61 -13.30
CA GLU A 131 -17.97 0.70 -13.69
C GLU A 131 -17.18 1.27 -12.50
N ILE A 132 -16.08 0.59 -12.17
CA ILE A 132 -15.10 1.06 -11.17
C ILE A 132 -13.80 1.38 -11.89
N GLU A 133 -13.25 2.54 -11.58
CA GLU A 133 -11.91 2.96 -11.99
C GLU A 133 -11.14 3.36 -10.73
N GLU A 134 -10.11 2.58 -10.37
CA GLU A 134 -9.33 2.81 -9.15
C GLU A 134 -7.82 2.81 -9.42
N GLU A 135 -7.09 3.67 -8.74
CA GLU A 135 -5.63 3.61 -8.62
C GLU A 135 -5.27 3.00 -7.27
N SER A 136 -5.19 1.68 -7.22
CA SER A 136 -4.96 0.91 -6.01
C SER A 136 -3.62 0.18 -5.98
N THR A 137 -2.80 0.30 -7.01
CA THR A 137 -1.46 -0.31 -7.06
C THR A 137 -0.38 0.76 -7.12
N LEU A 138 0.53 0.72 -6.16
CA LEU A 138 1.75 1.51 -6.14
C LEU A 138 2.94 0.63 -6.51
N ILE A 139 3.76 1.09 -7.47
CA ILE A 139 5.00 0.42 -7.87
C ILE A 139 6.15 1.38 -7.63
N LEU A 140 7.15 0.93 -6.87
CA LEU A 140 8.42 1.62 -6.67
C LEU A 140 9.54 0.83 -7.36
N HIS A 141 10.26 1.49 -8.24
CA HIS A 141 11.49 0.96 -8.84
C HIS A 141 12.70 1.41 -8.05
N LEU A 142 13.63 0.50 -7.81
CA LEU A 142 14.84 0.74 -7.02
C LEU A 142 16.09 0.55 -7.88
N ASP A 143 17.17 1.26 -7.55
CA ASP A 143 18.45 1.23 -8.29
C ASP A 143 19.22 -0.09 -8.14
N ASN A 144 18.80 -0.95 -7.21
CA ASN A 144 19.35 -2.32 -7.06
C ASN A 144 18.66 -3.36 -7.95
N GLY A 145 17.80 -2.94 -8.88
CA GLY A 145 17.08 -3.82 -9.78
C GLY A 145 15.87 -4.53 -9.14
N VAL A 146 15.34 -3.99 -8.06
CA VAL A 146 14.13 -4.50 -7.40
C VAL A 146 12.96 -3.58 -7.66
N CYS A 147 11.78 -4.15 -7.86
CA CYS A 147 10.50 -3.43 -7.88
C CYS A 147 9.66 -3.88 -6.67
N LEU A 148 9.09 -2.91 -5.98
CA LEU A 148 8.12 -3.14 -4.91
C LEU A 148 6.72 -2.87 -5.45
N HIS A 149 5.87 -3.89 -5.50
CA HIS A 149 4.45 -3.76 -5.84
C HIS A 149 3.63 -3.82 -4.56
N ILE A 150 2.86 -2.78 -4.31
CA ILE A 150 1.97 -2.66 -3.14
C ILE A 150 0.55 -2.58 -3.66
N VAL A 151 -0.24 -3.62 -3.35
CA VAL A 151 -1.60 -3.80 -3.86
C VAL A 151 -2.57 -4.11 -2.72
N PRO A 152 -3.87 -3.77 -2.83
CA PRO A 152 -4.86 -4.20 -1.86
C PRO A 152 -5.08 -5.71 -1.94
N GLN A 153 -5.39 -6.33 -0.81
CA GLN A 153 -5.68 -7.76 -0.72
C GLN A 153 -7.05 -7.99 -0.10
N PHE A 154 -7.89 -8.73 -0.81
CA PHE A 154 -9.12 -9.27 -0.26
C PHE A 154 -8.84 -10.60 0.42
N LEU A 155 -9.17 -10.72 1.70
CA LEU A 155 -8.99 -11.93 2.51
C LEU A 155 -10.28 -12.70 2.77
N GLY A 156 -11.36 -12.38 2.06
CA GLY A 156 -12.67 -13.03 2.20
C GLY A 156 -13.63 -12.25 3.09
N ASP A 157 -14.87 -12.71 3.14
CA ASP A 157 -15.99 -12.01 3.79
C ASP A 157 -15.91 -11.95 5.33
N PHE A 158 -15.00 -12.74 5.93
CA PHE A 158 -14.87 -12.85 7.38
C PHE A 158 -13.88 -11.84 7.97
N VAL A 159 -13.16 -11.11 7.14
CA VAL A 159 -12.17 -10.13 7.58
C VAL A 159 -12.65 -8.76 7.16
N THR A 160 -13.06 -7.94 8.14
CA THR A 160 -13.52 -6.57 7.91
C THR A 160 -12.37 -5.61 7.64
N THR A 161 -11.15 -6.07 7.84
CA THR A 161 -9.95 -5.27 7.78
C THR A 161 -9.28 -5.36 6.41
N GLU A 162 -8.93 -4.21 5.88
CA GLU A 162 -8.20 -4.13 4.64
C GLU A 162 -6.73 -4.49 4.86
N TYR A 163 -6.27 -5.40 4.02
CA TYR A 163 -4.86 -5.80 3.95
C TYR A 163 -4.25 -5.35 2.65
N MET A 164 -2.94 -5.28 2.64
CA MET A 164 -2.15 -5.10 1.43
C MET A 164 -1.21 -6.28 1.23
N VAL A 165 -0.88 -6.54 -0.02
CA VAL A 165 0.22 -7.41 -0.41
C VAL A 165 1.38 -6.56 -0.89
N LEU A 166 2.53 -6.79 -0.30
CA LEU A 166 3.80 -6.35 -0.84
C LEU A 166 4.41 -7.50 -1.65
N ARG A 167 4.68 -7.26 -2.92
CA ARG A 167 5.45 -8.17 -3.79
C ARG A 167 6.80 -7.56 -4.09
N ILE A 168 7.85 -8.33 -3.83
CA ILE A 168 9.22 -7.96 -4.18
C ILE A 168 9.59 -8.70 -5.44
N ILE A 169 9.75 -7.98 -6.53
CA ILE A 169 9.95 -8.53 -7.88
C ILE A 169 11.31 -8.07 -8.38
N PRO A 170 12.19 -8.99 -8.83
CA PRO A 170 13.38 -8.61 -9.58
C PRO A 170 12.98 -7.85 -10.85
N ALA A 171 13.65 -6.74 -11.11
CA ALA A 171 13.44 -5.95 -12.32
C ALA A 171 14.06 -6.62 -13.56
#